data_b72a066c92915b1c6b07dfc474538302
#
_entry.id   b72a066c92915b1c6b07dfc474538302
#
_cell.length_a   1.000
_cell.length_b   1.000
_cell.length_c   1.000
_cell.angle_alpha   90.00
_cell.angle_beta   90.00
_cell.angle_gamma   90.00
#
_symmetry.space_group_name_H-M   'P 1'
#
loop_
_entity.id
_entity.type
_entity.pdbx_description
1 polymer ?
#
loop_
_entity_poly.entity_id
_entity_poly.type
_entity_poly.pdbx_seq_one_letter_code
_entity_poly.pdbx_strand_id
1 'polypeptide(L)'
;MSSSWIRAIDAIIRGESKNFRGVRLGPTPSILRDFGLGPHDLEMSAAKIAKARKEHPEISLQIWYELPALLQNPNAIFPSTRNDGTVIIVIMVSDADGNPIIVPIVPSADRPRNVVLSVYGKIGNERINGHQWVANQIAMAKREGHLVFEKSGSADSEPKPESADAISWSPDLISVDRSTEPTRLTLKLREKSTKS
;
A
#
# COMPACT_ATOMS: atom_id res chain seq x y z
N MET A 1 5.91 18.59 16.23
CA MET A 1 4.67 17.80 15.99
C MET A 1 3.47 18.74 16.10
N SER A 2 2.47 18.65 15.23
CA SER A 2 1.26 19.48 15.32
C SER A 2 0.41 19.02 16.51
N SER A 3 0.29 19.86 17.54
CA SER A 3 -0.53 19.57 18.74
C SER A 3 -2.01 19.34 18.41
N SER A 4 -2.48 19.86 17.27
CA SER A 4 -3.85 19.65 16.78
C SER A 4 -4.08 18.25 16.25
N TRP A 5 -3.11 17.66 15.55
CA TRP A 5 -3.17 16.29 15.05
C TRP A 5 -3.27 15.29 16.21
N ILE A 6 -2.34 15.39 17.17
CA ILE A 6 -2.32 14.49 18.34
C ILE A 6 -3.64 14.56 19.09
N ARG A 7 -4.14 15.78 19.38
CA ARG A 7 -5.43 15.95 20.07
C ARG A 7 -6.60 15.32 19.30
N ALA A 8 -6.58 15.41 17.97
CA ALA A 8 -7.62 14.79 17.16
C ALA A 8 -7.54 13.26 17.20
N ILE A 9 -6.34 12.68 17.14
CA ILE A 9 -6.14 11.23 17.29
C ILE A 9 -6.65 10.76 18.65
N ASP A 10 -6.29 11.46 19.76
CA ASP A 10 -6.76 11.11 21.11
C ASP A 10 -8.28 11.17 21.22
N ALA A 11 -8.91 12.19 20.65
CA ALA A 11 -10.37 12.32 20.67
C ALA A 11 -11.04 11.20 19.85
N ILE A 12 -10.47 10.84 18.69
CA ILE A 12 -10.96 9.74 17.86
C ILE A 12 -10.85 8.39 18.60
N ILE A 13 -9.76 8.19 19.37
CA ILE A 13 -9.57 7.02 20.22
C ILE A 13 -10.68 6.91 21.26
N ARG A 14 -11.08 8.03 21.87
CA ARG A 14 -12.19 8.08 22.85
C ARG A 14 -13.57 7.96 22.21
N GLY A 15 -13.68 7.75 20.89
CA GLY A 15 -14.95 7.63 20.17
C GLY A 15 -15.58 8.96 19.76
N GLU A 16 -14.86 10.07 19.89
CA GLU A 16 -15.33 11.44 19.61
C GLU A 16 -15.13 11.84 18.14
N SER A 17 -15.00 10.88 17.22
CA SER A 17 -14.72 11.13 15.79
C SER A 17 -15.75 12.05 15.11
N LYS A 18 -16.98 12.09 15.62
CA LYS A 18 -18.07 12.95 15.09
C LYS A 18 -17.78 14.43 15.24
N ASN A 19 -16.90 14.82 16.16
CA ASN A 19 -16.53 16.22 16.42
C ASN A 19 -15.61 16.80 15.35
N PHE A 20 -15.10 15.96 14.43
CA PHE A 20 -14.15 16.35 13.40
C PHE A 20 -14.65 15.93 12.02
N ARG A 21 -14.69 16.86 11.06
CA ARG A 21 -14.94 16.52 9.64
C ARG A 21 -13.65 16.09 8.95
N GLY A 22 -12.60 16.88 9.10
CA GLY A 22 -11.26 16.63 8.58
C GLY A 22 -10.21 17.00 9.62
N VAL A 23 -9.14 16.25 9.64
CA VAL A 23 -8.00 16.49 10.52
C VAL A 23 -6.80 16.82 9.67
N ARG A 24 -6.21 17.98 9.93
CA ARG A 24 -5.05 18.48 9.18
C ARG A 24 -3.78 17.82 9.69
N LEU A 25 -3.02 17.20 8.77
CA LEU A 25 -1.72 16.63 9.06
C LEU A 25 -0.60 17.67 8.94
N GLY A 26 -0.77 18.66 8.08
CA GLY A 26 0.22 19.70 7.82
C GLY A 26 0.38 19.99 6.33
N PRO A 27 1.39 20.82 5.96
CA PRO A 27 1.65 21.12 4.56
C PRO A 27 2.09 19.89 3.79
N THR A 28 1.71 19.80 2.52
CA THR A 28 2.20 18.78 1.61
C THR A 28 3.72 18.94 1.42
N PRO A 29 4.51 17.89 1.65
CA PRO A 29 5.94 17.88 1.40
C PRO A 29 6.26 18.32 -0.03
N SER A 30 7.34 19.09 -0.21
CA SER A 30 7.72 19.61 -1.54
C SER A 30 7.91 18.51 -2.56
N ILE A 31 8.53 17.40 -2.16
CA ILE A 31 8.75 16.25 -3.03
C ILE A 31 7.47 15.66 -3.62
N LEU A 32 6.33 15.76 -2.92
CA LEU A 32 5.06 15.23 -3.41
C LEU A 32 4.44 16.10 -4.53
N ARG A 33 4.92 17.32 -4.71
CA ARG A 33 4.46 18.22 -5.78
C ARG A 33 4.88 17.72 -7.14
N ASP A 34 6.04 17.08 -7.23
CA ASP A 34 6.54 16.48 -8.47
C ASP A 34 5.65 15.29 -8.92
N PHE A 35 4.87 14.75 -7.98
CA PHE A 35 3.89 13.68 -8.24
C PHE A 35 2.45 14.22 -8.48
N GLY A 36 2.29 15.51 -8.75
CA GLY A 36 1.00 16.12 -9.08
C GLY A 36 0.13 16.52 -7.88
N LEU A 37 0.64 16.43 -6.65
CA LEU A 37 -0.06 16.93 -5.48
C LEU A 37 0.17 18.45 -5.35
N GLY A 38 -0.92 19.23 -5.20
CA GLY A 38 -0.84 20.68 -5.07
C GLY A 38 -0.14 21.13 -3.77
N PRO A 39 0.26 22.43 -3.67
CA PRO A 39 0.93 23.01 -2.51
C PRO A 39 -0.05 23.27 -1.34
N HIS A 40 -0.97 22.37 -1.12
CA HIS A 40 -2.03 22.46 -0.12
C HIS A 40 -1.70 21.62 1.11
N ASP A 41 -2.54 21.72 2.14
CA ASP A 41 -2.38 20.83 3.30
C ASP A 41 -2.81 19.40 3.00
N LEU A 42 -2.19 18.48 3.71
CA LEU A 42 -2.64 17.12 3.83
C LEU A 42 -3.76 17.04 4.88
N GLU A 43 -4.87 16.43 4.52
CA GLU A 43 -6.00 16.19 5.42
C GLU A 43 -6.44 14.72 5.36
N MET A 44 -6.89 14.20 6.50
CA MET A 44 -7.58 12.91 6.58
C MET A 44 -8.90 13.08 7.34
N SER A 45 -9.99 12.51 6.85
CA SER A 45 -11.25 12.60 7.59
C SER A 45 -11.20 11.77 8.89
N ALA A 46 -11.82 12.27 9.96
CA ALA A 46 -11.87 11.57 11.23
C ALA A 46 -12.50 10.17 11.11
N ALA A 47 -13.50 10.02 10.25
CA ALA A 47 -14.13 8.73 9.97
C ALA A 47 -13.14 7.73 9.34
N LYS A 48 -12.29 8.19 8.40
CA LYS A 48 -11.24 7.36 7.80
C LYS A 48 -10.16 6.98 8.80
N ILE A 49 -9.76 7.89 9.69
CA ILE A 49 -8.81 7.59 10.77
C ILE A 49 -9.40 6.50 11.68
N ALA A 50 -10.64 6.68 12.15
CA ALA A 50 -11.30 5.71 13.02
C ALA A 50 -11.43 4.34 12.34
N LYS A 51 -11.82 4.33 11.05
CA LYS A 51 -11.92 3.10 10.25
C LYS A 51 -10.57 2.43 10.08
N ALA A 52 -9.54 3.14 9.63
CA ALA A 52 -8.22 2.58 9.40
C ALA A 52 -7.61 2.02 10.69
N ARG A 53 -7.77 2.69 11.84
CA ARG A 53 -7.33 2.17 13.13
C ARG A 53 -8.03 0.90 13.57
N LYS A 54 -9.32 0.75 13.21
CA LYS A 54 -10.08 -0.46 13.51
C LYS A 54 -9.69 -1.63 12.60
N GLU A 55 -9.44 -1.35 11.31
CA GLU A 55 -9.11 -2.36 10.31
C GLU A 55 -7.62 -2.74 10.33
N HIS A 56 -6.76 -1.85 10.84
CA HIS A 56 -5.30 -2.00 10.88
C HIS A 56 -4.76 -1.83 12.31
N PRO A 57 -5.13 -2.73 13.26
CA PRO A 57 -4.67 -2.67 14.64
C PRO A 57 -3.15 -2.90 14.78
N GLU A 58 -2.52 -3.49 13.75
CA GLU A 58 -1.07 -3.70 13.65
C GLU A 58 -0.29 -2.39 13.53
N ILE A 59 -0.93 -1.26 13.17
CA ILE A 59 -0.30 0.07 13.16
C ILE A 59 -0.36 0.67 14.56
N SER A 60 0.80 0.78 15.20
CA SER A 60 0.92 1.28 16.56
C SER A 60 0.41 2.72 16.70
N LEU A 61 -0.03 3.09 17.91
CA LEU A 61 -0.48 4.45 18.19
C LEU A 61 0.63 5.48 17.97
N GLN A 62 1.88 5.12 18.24
CA GLN A 62 3.04 5.98 18.00
C GLN A 62 3.15 6.37 16.53
N ILE A 63 2.95 5.43 15.61
CA ILE A 63 2.95 5.70 14.16
C ILE A 63 1.85 6.70 13.79
N TRP A 64 0.66 6.57 14.38
CA TRP A 64 -0.42 7.54 14.17
C TRP A 64 -0.05 8.94 14.67
N TYR A 65 0.59 9.08 15.82
CA TYR A 65 1.04 10.39 16.31
C TYR A 65 2.12 11.00 15.41
N GLU A 66 3.03 10.19 14.91
CA GLU A 66 4.16 10.61 14.11
C GLU A 66 3.85 10.73 12.61
N LEU A 67 2.68 10.28 12.16
CA LEU A 67 2.32 10.24 10.74
C LEU A 67 2.61 11.55 9.99
N PRO A 68 2.31 12.77 10.51
CA PRO A 68 2.66 14.01 9.84
C PRO A 68 4.16 14.17 9.59
N ALA A 69 5.01 13.74 10.52
CA ALA A 69 6.46 13.80 10.39
C ALA A 69 6.99 12.72 9.43
N LEU A 70 6.45 11.52 9.51
CA LEU A 70 6.81 10.40 8.64
C LEU A 70 6.52 10.72 7.16
N LEU A 71 5.44 11.43 6.86
CA LEU A 71 5.10 11.85 5.51
C LEU A 71 6.05 12.92 4.95
N GLN A 72 6.75 13.68 5.80
CA GLN A 72 7.78 14.63 5.34
C GLN A 72 9.07 13.95 4.87
N ASN A 73 9.28 12.69 5.24
CA ASN A 73 10.49 11.94 4.92
C ASN A 73 10.13 10.51 4.45
N PRO A 74 9.52 10.37 3.27
CA PRO A 74 9.09 9.09 2.74
C PRO A 74 10.27 8.18 2.39
N ASN A 75 10.05 6.88 2.40
CA ASN A 75 10.98 5.88 1.91
C ASN A 75 10.87 5.69 0.39
N ALA A 76 9.65 5.67 -0.11
CA ALA A 76 9.38 5.63 -1.55
C ALA A 76 8.07 6.36 -1.89
N ILE A 77 7.97 6.85 -3.13
CA ILE A 77 6.78 7.47 -3.71
C ILE A 77 6.61 6.97 -5.14
N PHE A 78 5.41 6.56 -5.49
CA PHE A 78 5.06 6.14 -6.84
C PHE A 78 3.55 6.33 -7.12
N PRO A 79 3.13 6.48 -8.38
CA PRO A 79 1.71 6.55 -8.73
C PRO A 79 1.02 5.20 -8.52
N SER A 80 -0.25 5.23 -8.17
CA SER A 80 -1.06 4.02 -8.10
C SER A 80 -1.36 3.49 -9.51
N THR A 81 -1.15 2.21 -9.73
CA THR A 81 -1.50 1.53 -10.98
C THR A 81 -3.00 1.18 -11.08
N ARG A 82 -3.75 1.38 -10.00
CA ARG A 82 -5.18 1.03 -9.94
C ARG A 82 -6.11 2.23 -9.96
N ASN A 83 -5.66 3.37 -9.45
CA ASN A 83 -6.49 4.55 -9.28
C ASN A 83 -5.73 5.76 -9.81
N ASP A 84 -6.20 6.31 -10.93
CA ASP A 84 -5.64 7.50 -11.54
C ASP A 84 -5.58 8.68 -10.55
N GLY A 85 -4.49 9.44 -10.61
CA GLY A 85 -4.25 10.58 -9.74
C GLY A 85 -3.95 10.24 -8.28
N THR A 86 -3.88 8.95 -7.90
CA THR A 86 -3.48 8.55 -6.56
C THR A 86 -1.97 8.36 -6.49
N VAL A 87 -1.35 9.02 -5.53
CA VAL A 87 0.07 8.86 -5.18
C VAL A 87 0.18 7.94 -3.98
N ILE A 88 1.02 6.93 -4.08
CA ILE A 88 1.32 5.99 -2.98
C ILE A 88 2.62 6.44 -2.31
N ILE A 89 2.57 6.63 -1.01
CA ILE A 89 3.73 6.90 -0.18
C ILE A 89 4.02 5.68 0.68
N VAL A 90 5.28 5.26 0.70
CA VAL A 90 5.79 4.27 1.65
C VAL A 90 6.55 5.04 2.72
N ILE A 91 6.15 4.93 3.98
CA ILE A 91 6.84 5.59 5.09
C ILE A 91 8.01 4.73 5.61
N MET A 92 8.92 5.35 6.37
CA MET A 92 10.19 4.74 6.82
C MET A 92 10.04 3.65 7.89
N VAL A 93 8.83 3.44 8.41
CA VAL A 93 8.56 2.48 9.48
C VAL A 93 7.65 1.37 8.99
N SER A 94 7.75 0.21 9.61
CA SER A 94 6.87 -0.94 9.37
C SER A 94 5.81 -1.05 10.46
N ASP A 95 4.75 -1.81 10.18
CA ASP A 95 3.76 -2.20 11.18
C ASP A 95 4.34 -3.25 12.18
N ALA A 96 3.52 -3.71 13.11
CA ALA A 96 3.93 -4.69 14.12
C ALA A 96 4.32 -6.05 13.51
N ASP A 97 3.82 -6.36 12.33
CA ASP A 97 4.10 -7.61 11.59
C ASP A 97 5.29 -7.46 10.62
N GLY A 98 5.95 -6.29 10.61
CA GLY A 98 7.08 -6.00 9.74
C GLY A 98 6.70 -5.63 8.31
N ASN A 99 5.42 -5.40 8.01
CA ASN A 99 4.99 -4.99 6.67
C ASN A 99 5.27 -3.50 6.43
N PRO A 100 5.60 -3.10 5.20
CA PRO A 100 5.74 -1.69 4.84
C PRO A 100 4.38 -0.98 4.96
N ILE A 101 4.37 0.19 5.59
CA ILE A 101 3.16 1.00 5.69
C ILE A 101 3.04 1.89 4.48
N ILE A 102 1.90 1.83 3.82
CA ILE A 102 1.57 2.66 2.66
C ILE A 102 0.44 3.64 2.97
N VAL A 103 0.58 4.84 2.38
CA VAL A 103 -0.33 5.96 2.56
C VAL A 103 -0.74 6.48 1.19
N PRO A 104 -1.90 6.10 0.66
CA PRO A 104 -2.42 6.65 -0.59
C PRO A 104 -2.98 8.05 -0.38
N ILE A 105 -2.58 8.98 -1.28
CA ILE A 105 -2.99 10.39 -1.26
C ILE A 105 -3.51 10.77 -2.64
N VAL A 106 -4.56 11.59 -2.67
CA VAL A 106 -5.11 12.20 -3.90
C VAL A 106 -5.28 13.71 -3.73
N PRO A 107 -5.16 14.51 -4.80
CA PRO A 107 -5.62 15.88 -4.77
C PRO A 107 -7.15 15.88 -4.61
N SER A 108 -7.68 16.82 -3.84
CA SER A 108 -9.13 17.00 -3.73
C SER A 108 -9.67 17.73 -4.96
N ALA A 109 -10.78 17.25 -5.51
CA ALA A 109 -11.44 17.89 -6.65
C ALA A 109 -12.25 19.14 -6.24
N ASP A 110 -12.69 19.22 -4.99
CA ASP A 110 -13.64 20.23 -4.51
C ASP A 110 -13.01 21.34 -3.65
N ARG A 111 -11.79 21.11 -3.15
CA ARG A 111 -11.12 22.05 -2.23
C ARG A 111 -9.60 22.06 -2.40
N PRO A 112 -8.92 23.16 -2.08
CA PRO A 112 -7.47 23.26 -2.14
C PRO A 112 -6.80 22.48 -0.99
N ARG A 113 -6.81 21.14 -1.09
CA ARG A 113 -6.19 20.20 -0.13
C ARG A 113 -5.81 18.90 -0.82
N ASN A 114 -4.91 18.16 -0.21
CA ASN A 114 -4.60 16.79 -0.60
C ASN A 114 -5.16 15.83 0.46
N VAL A 115 -5.83 14.79 0.01
CA VAL A 115 -6.60 13.89 0.89
C VAL A 115 -5.86 12.58 1.09
N VAL A 116 -5.52 12.27 2.34
CA VAL A 116 -5.06 10.95 2.74
C VAL A 116 -6.24 10.01 2.76
N LEU A 117 -6.19 8.97 1.93
CA LEU A 117 -7.30 8.03 1.75
C LEU A 117 -7.33 6.94 2.83
N SER A 118 -6.15 6.45 3.22
CA SER A 118 -5.98 5.42 4.24
C SER A 118 -4.53 5.38 4.74
N VAL A 119 -4.28 4.61 5.79
CA VAL A 119 -2.95 4.22 6.29
C VAL A 119 -3.06 2.75 6.64
N TYR A 120 -2.21 1.91 6.06
CA TYR A 120 -2.27 0.47 6.30
C TYR A 120 -0.95 -0.23 6.03
N GLY A 121 -0.68 -1.31 6.76
CA GLY A 121 0.39 -2.24 6.50
C GLY A 121 0.12 -3.00 5.20
N LYS A 122 1.07 -3.03 4.29
CA LYS A 122 0.90 -3.75 3.03
C LYS A 122 1.29 -5.20 3.21
N ILE A 123 0.30 -6.02 3.49
CA ILE A 123 0.42 -7.47 3.44
C ILE A 123 0.54 -7.88 1.97
N GLY A 124 1.43 -8.80 1.68
CA GLY A 124 1.56 -9.40 0.34
C GLY A 124 0.39 -10.33 0.02
N ASN A 125 0.68 -11.35 -0.73
CA ASN A 125 -0.22 -12.48 -1.00
C ASN A 125 0.57 -13.79 -0.81
N GLU A 126 -0.03 -14.93 -1.14
CA GLU A 126 0.60 -16.26 -1.00
C GLU A 126 1.97 -16.40 -1.71
N ARG A 127 2.27 -15.52 -2.69
CA ARG A 127 3.48 -15.60 -3.53
C ARG A 127 4.53 -14.55 -3.20
N ILE A 128 4.12 -13.37 -2.70
CA ILE A 128 5.02 -12.24 -2.43
C ILE A 128 4.62 -11.57 -1.11
N ASN A 129 5.60 -11.14 -0.33
CA ASN A 129 5.37 -10.33 0.86
C ASN A 129 5.12 -8.85 0.52
N GLY A 130 4.80 -8.03 1.53
CA GLY A 130 4.50 -6.62 1.35
C GLY A 130 5.65 -5.82 0.75
N HIS A 131 6.89 -6.08 1.15
CA HIS A 131 8.08 -5.42 0.60
C HIS A 131 8.29 -5.78 -0.87
N GLN A 132 8.15 -7.05 -1.23
CA GLN A 132 8.21 -7.49 -2.63
C GLN A 132 7.10 -6.85 -3.47
N TRP A 133 5.91 -6.69 -2.88
CA TRP A 133 4.83 -5.99 -3.57
C TRP A 133 5.22 -4.54 -3.87
N VAL A 134 5.77 -3.80 -2.90
CA VAL A 134 6.25 -2.43 -3.09
C VAL A 134 7.32 -2.37 -4.19
N ALA A 135 8.33 -3.24 -4.12
CA ALA A 135 9.39 -3.30 -5.13
C ALA A 135 8.84 -3.56 -6.54
N ASN A 136 7.86 -4.47 -6.68
CA ASN A 136 7.22 -4.76 -7.95
C ASN A 136 6.42 -3.56 -8.48
N GLN A 137 5.72 -2.80 -7.62
CA GLN A 137 5.00 -1.58 -8.04
C GLN A 137 5.95 -0.50 -8.52
N ILE A 138 7.06 -0.29 -7.82
CA ILE A 138 8.12 0.63 -8.21
C ILE A 138 8.71 0.25 -9.57
N ALA A 139 9.08 -1.02 -9.75
CA ALA A 139 9.61 -1.53 -11.02
C ALA A 139 8.63 -1.35 -12.18
N MET A 140 7.33 -1.58 -11.93
CA MET A 140 6.27 -1.38 -12.92
C MET A 140 6.12 0.10 -13.27
N ALA A 141 6.05 1.00 -12.29
CA ALA A 141 5.96 2.43 -12.51
C ALA A 141 7.15 2.97 -13.33
N LYS A 142 8.37 2.53 -13.01
CA LYS A 142 9.58 2.88 -13.78
C LYS A 142 9.50 2.40 -15.24
N ARG A 143 9.06 1.17 -15.45
CA ARG A 143 8.90 0.59 -16.82
C ARG A 143 7.85 1.34 -17.66
N GLU A 144 6.81 1.84 -17.01
CA GLU A 144 5.76 2.65 -17.64
C GLU A 144 6.15 4.12 -17.83
N GLY A 145 7.37 4.50 -17.43
CA GLY A 145 7.90 5.87 -17.58
C GLY A 145 7.36 6.86 -16.54
N HIS A 146 6.75 6.35 -15.45
CA HIS A 146 6.28 7.20 -14.38
C HIS A 146 7.43 7.67 -13.48
N LEU A 147 7.26 8.86 -12.88
CA LEU A 147 8.15 9.35 -11.85
C LEU A 147 8.07 8.43 -10.62
N VAL A 148 9.23 8.10 -10.07
CA VAL A 148 9.37 7.31 -8.84
C VAL A 148 10.44 7.96 -7.97
N PHE A 149 10.18 8.04 -6.68
CA PHE A 149 11.17 8.39 -5.67
C PHE A 149 11.47 7.16 -4.81
N GLU A 150 12.75 6.90 -4.58
CA GLU A 150 13.25 5.92 -3.61
C GLU A 150 14.38 6.57 -2.82
N LYS A 151 14.33 6.47 -1.51
CA LYS A 151 15.40 6.96 -0.65
C LYS A 151 16.63 6.06 -0.82
N SER A 152 17.75 6.65 -1.24
CA SER A 152 19.02 5.93 -1.36
C SER A 152 19.45 5.39 0.00
N GLY A 153 19.64 4.07 0.12
CA GLY A 153 20.08 3.42 1.36
C GLY A 153 19.18 2.28 1.86
N SER A 154 18.05 2.01 1.21
CA SER A 154 17.21 0.85 1.55
C SER A 154 17.53 -0.40 0.70
N ALA A 155 18.56 -0.34 -0.16
CA ALA A 155 18.90 -1.42 -1.09
C ALA A 155 19.96 -2.43 -0.55
N ASP A 156 20.45 -2.28 0.69
CA ASP A 156 21.48 -3.17 1.24
C ASP A 156 20.90 -4.26 2.17
N SER A 157 19.89 -4.94 1.70
CA SER A 157 19.61 -6.31 2.13
C SER A 157 19.11 -7.12 0.93
N GLU A 158 19.99 -7.29 -0.08
CA GLU A 158 19.87 -8.49 -0.90
C GLU A 158 19.97 -9.69 0.05
N PRO A 159 19.00 -10.60 0.07
CA PRO A 159 19.24 -11.90 0.67
C PRO A 159 20.38 -12.52 -0.15
N LYS A 160 21.57 -12.61 0.47
CA LYS A 160 22.70 -13.37 -0.05
C LYS A 160 22.12 -14.72 -0.47
N PRO A 161 22.26 -15.14 -1.73
CA PRO A 161 21.80 -16.47 -2.11
C PRO A 161 22.60 -17.43 -1.25
N GLU A 162 21.90 -18.12 -0.34
CA GLU A 162 22.45 -19.30 0.32
C GLU A 162 22.99 -20.21 -0.77
N SER A 163 24.25 -20.55 -0.67
CA SER A 163 24.97 -21.40 -1.60
C SER A 163 24.10 -22.59 -1.98
N ALA A 164 23.60 -22.60 -3.21
CA ALA A 164 23.01 -23.77 -3.80
C ALA A 164 24.14 -24.79 -3.94
N ASP A 165 24.20 -25.72 -2.99
CA ASP A 165 24.95 -26.95 -3.17
C ASP A 165 24.48 -27.60 -4.47
N ALA A 166 25.44 -27.80 -5.35
CA ALA A 166 25.26 -28.34 -6.68
C ALA A 166 24.56 -29.71 -6.59
N ILE A 167 23.25 -29.73 -6.80
CA ILE A 167 22.56 -30.96 -7.11
C ILE A 167 22.82 -31.24 -8.60
N SER A 168 23.74 -32.15 -8.82
CA SER A 168 24.04 -32.73 -10.12
C SER A 168 22.77 -33.39 -10.67
N TRP A 169 22.17 -32.80 -11.70
CA TRP A 169 21.10 -33.42 -12.48
C TRP A 169 21.71 -34.37 -13.49
N SER A 170 21.57 -35.65 -13.24
CA SER A 170 21.81 -36.69 -14.24
C SER A 170 20.57 -36.79 -15.14
N PRO A 171 20.70 -36.67 -16.46
CA PRO A 171 19.58 -36.83 -17.40
C PRO A 171 19.41 -38.30 -17.80
N ASP A 172 18.81 -39.12 -16.93
CA ASP A 172 18.37 -40.43 -17.34
C ASP A 172 17.03 -40.79 -16.67
N LEU A 173 16.12 -41.30 -17.53
CA LEU A 173 14.83 -41.88 -17.22
C LEU A 173 13.61 -40.96 -16.99
N ILE A 174 13.04 -40.47 -18.08
CA ILE A 174 11.58 -40.35 -18.21
C ILE A 174 11.13 -41.01 -19.48
N SER A 175 10.69 -42.24 -19.38
CA SER A 175 9.85 -42.93 -20.38
C SER A 175 8.44 -42.33 -20.26
N VAL A 176 7.99 -41.60 -21.28
CA VAL A 176 6.62 -41.06 -21.37
C VAL A 176 5.72 -42.17 -21.92
N ASP A 177 4.87 -42.71 -21.06
CA ASP A 177 3.75 -43.56 -21.47
C ASP A 177 2.60 -42.64 -21.98
N ARG A 178 2.33 -42.77 -23.29
CA ARG A 178 1.25 -42.07 -23.99
C ARG A 178 0.03 -42.99 -24.02
N SER A 179 -0.83 -42.94 -23.04
CA SER A 179 -2.22 -43.36 -23.23
C SER A 179 -3.11 -42.85 -22.11
N THR A 180 -3.86 -41.80 -22.35
CA THR A 180 -5.27 -41.65 -21.90
C THR A 180 -5.90 -40.44 -22.54
N GLU A 181 -7.06 -40.66 -23.14
CA GLU A 181 -7.90 -39.71 -23.88
C GLU A 181 -8.50 -38.59 -23.00
N PRO A 182 -8.88 -37.45 -23.58
CA PRO A 182 -9.48 -36.34 -22.83
C PRO A 182 -10.95 -36.58 -22.55
N THR A 183 -11.31 -36.64 -21.28
CA THR A 183 -12.71 -36.65 -20.81
C THR A 183 -13.39 -35.29 -21.03
N ARG A 184 -14.44 -35.32 -21.83
CA ARG A 184 -15.34 -34.23 -22.19
C ARG A 184 -16.06 -33.68 -20.94
N LEU A 185 -15.77 -32.48 -20.51
CA LEU A 185 -16.53 -31.76 -19.48
C LEU A 185 -17.77 -31.09 -20.12
N THR A 186 -18.95 -31.61 -19.77
CA THR A 186 -20.24 -31.07 -20.18
C THR A 186 -20.66 -29.98 -19.19
N LEU A 187 -20.64 -28.71 -19.63
CA LEU A 187 -21.22 -27.58 -18.90
C LEU A 187 -22.74 -27.61 -18.99
N LYS A 188 -23.43 -27.86 -17.86
CA LYS A 188 -24.89 -27.65 -17.73
C LYS A 188 -25.16 -26.20 -17.37
N LEU A 189 -25.67 -25.42 -18.32
CA LEU A 189 -26.30 -24.12 -18.10
C LEU A 189 -27.64 -24.34 -17.35
N ARG A 190 -27.77 -23.68 -16.21
CA ARG A 190 -29.02 -23.62 -15.43
C ARG A 190 -29.79 -22.38 -15.86
N GLU A 191 -30.82 -22.58 -16.68
CA GLU A 191 -31.81 -21.55 -16.98
C GLU A 191 -32.61 -21.18 -15.72
N LYS A 192 -32.65 -19.89 -15.38
CA LYS A 192 -33.59 -19.35 -14.39
C LYS A 192 -34.89 -19.02 -15.11
N SER A 193 -35.89 -19.80 -14.82
CA SER A 193 -37.30 -19.56 -15.20
C SER A 193 -37.83 -18.36 -14.44
N THR A 194 -38.26 -17.33 -15.17
CA THR A 194 -39.11 -16.24 -14.74
C THR A 194 -40.55 -16.77 -14.71
N LYS A 195 -41.26 -16.62 -13.59
CA LYS A 195 -42.73 -16.70 -13.52
C LYS A 195 -43.30 -15.44 -12.89
N SER A 196 -44.22 -14.90 -13.61
CA SER A 196 -45.22 -13.87 -13.38
C SER A 196 -45.60 -13.60 -11.94
#